data_dd7795275cf9debe7f44e57afbfe6bb1
#
_entry.id   dd7795275cf9debe7f44e57afbfe6bb1
#
_cell.length_a   1.000
_cell.length_b   1.000
_cell.length_c   1.000
_cell.angle_alpha   90.00
_cell.angle_beta   90.00
_cell.angle_gamma   90.00
#
_symmetry.space_group_name_H-M   'P 1'
#
loop_
_entity.id
_entity.type
_entity.pdbx_description
1 polymer ?
#
loop_
_entity_poly.entity_id
_entity_poly.type
_entity_poly.pdbx_seq_one_letter_code
_entity_poly.pdbx_strand_id
1 'polypeptide(L)'
;MRQLLIRADDIGYSYAVNLGIARSIQEGLVRSVGIMPNMPEAKRGTRWIQKAASNSDIPLALGQHTNICLGKPCAEPEKIPSLLQKDGEFKKSITYRDAYKQGEDFVVYDEAIIEIEAQYKRFKQIVGSKPDYFEAHAIASNTLFHAIHDVAQEHNLREQPISFNPEEQITCGKTPVRLIMHSMDQNYNPIKIIQETIIHMSDNETVIMVFHPGYLDNFVLTHSSLTFNRTKEVDALIDPKLKEWINKQPNLKLITYCDL
;
A
#
# COMPACT_ATOMS: atom_id res chain seq x y z
N MET A 1 -17.71 17.99 3.91
CA MET A 1 -18.03 16.56 4.07
C MET A 1 -16.74 15.82 4.35
N ARG A 2 -16.69 14.98 5.40
CA ARG A 2 -15.52 14.16 5.74
C ARG A 2 -15.33 13.04 4.72
N GLN A 3 -14.10 12.74 4.33
CA GLN A 3 -13.78 11.72 3.34
C GLN A 3 -12.82 10.69 3.94
N LEU A 4 -13.18 9.41 3.85
CA LEU A 4 -12.36 8.31 4.34
C LEU A 4 -12.01 7.36 3.20
N LEU A 5 -10.71 7.14 3.00
CA LEU A 5 -10.17 6.17 2.08
C LEU A 5 -9.57 5.01 2.88
N ILE A 6 -10.01 3.79 2.62
CA ILE A 6 -9.47 2.57 3.22
C ILE A 6 -8.66 1.83 2.15
N ARG A 7 -7.34 1.79 2.34
CA ARG A 7 -6.38 1.14 1.47
C ARG A 7 -5.84 -0.15 2.09
N ALA A 8 -5.69 -1.19 1.28
CA ALA A 8 -4.99 -2.42 1.64
C ALA A 8 -3.74 -2.58 0.79
N ASP A 9 -2.58 -2.76 1.43
CA ASP A 9 -1.31 -2.95 0.76
C ASP A 9 -0.90 -4.43 0.70
N ASP A 10 0.12 -4.74 -0.12
CA ASP A 10 0.80 -6.02 -0.23
C ASP A 10 0.15 -7.07 -1.14
N ILE A 11 -0.68 -6.73 -2.13
CA ILE A 11 -1.05 -7.73 -3.15
C ILE A 11 0.20 -8.22 -3.88
N GLY A 12 0.39 -9.52 -3.86
CA GLY A 12 1.57 -10.20 -4.40
C GLY A 12 2.52 -10.70 -3.33
N TYR A 13 2.42 -10.23 -2.09
CA TYR A 13 3.32 -10.61 -0.99
C TYR A 13 3.34 -12.13 -0.79
N SER A 14 2.18 -12.74 -0.58
CA SER A 14 2.03 -14.20 -0.50
C SER A 14 0.61 -14.65 -0.90
N TYR A 15 0.44 -15.96 -1.05
CA TYR A 15 -0.87 -16.56 -1.29
C TYR A 15 -1.88 -16.20 -0.18
N ALA A 16 -1.48 -16.31 1.08
CA ALA A 16 -2.35 -16.06 2.22
C ALA A 16 -2.71 -14.57 2.37
N VAL A 17 -1.77 -13.66 2.10
CA VAL A 17 -2.02 -12.21 2.07
C VAL A 17 -3.02 -11.87 0.97
N ASN A 18 -2.84 -12.40 -0.24
CA ASN A 18 -3.77 -12.18 -1.34
C ASN A 18 -5.20 -12.60 -1.00
N LEU A 19 -5.38 -13.74 -0.30
CA LEU A 19 -6.70 -14.20 0.15
C LEU A 19 -7.35 -13.23 1.14
N GLY A 20 -6.59 -12.76 2.13
CA GLY A 20 -7.10 -11.81 3.12
C GLY A 20 -7.54 -10.50 2.49
N ILE A 21 -6.73 -9.94 1.57
CA ILE A 21 -7.08 -8.71 0.85
C ILE A 21 -8.31 -8.93 -0.04
N ALA A 22 -8.36 -10.02 -0.81
CA ALA A 22 -9.51 -10.32 -1.67
C ALA A 22 -10.82 -10.44 -0.86
N ARG A 23 -10.77 -11.06 0.32
CA ARG A 23 -11.91 -11.15 1.23
C ARG A 23 -12.31 -9.76 1.78
N SER A 24 -11.34 -8.95 2.16
CA SER A 24 -11.58 -7.58 2.65
C SER A 24 -12.19 -6.64 1.59
N ILE A 25 -12.02 -6.97 0.30
CA ILE A 25 -12.71 -6.29 -0.80
C ILE A 25 -14.12 -6.86 -0.97
N GLN A 26 -14.25 -8.17 -1.08
CA GLN A 26 -15.52 -8.84 -1.40
C GLN A 26 -16.59 -8.63 -0.32
N GLU A 27 -16.22 -8.78 0.94
CA GLU A 27 -17.11 -8.72 2.09
C GLU A 27 -17.01 -7.41 2.87
N GLY A 28 -15.95 -6.63 2.62
CA GLY A 28 -15.49 -5.57 3.50
C GLY A 28 -15.48 -4.16 2.92
N LEU A 29 -14.61 -3.36 3.52
CA LEU A 29 -14.50 -1.91 3.35
C LEU A 29 -13.43 -1.49 2.36
N VAL A 30 -12.53 -2.40 1.92
CA VAL A 30 -11.39 -2.06 1.06
C VAL A 30 -11.85 -1.73 -0.35
N ARG A 31 -11.40 -0.56 -0.86
CA ARG A 31 -11.66 -0.10 -2.25
C ARG A 31 -10.45 0.52 -2.91
N SER A 32 -9.30 0.50 -2.26
CA SER A 32 -8.01 0.91 -2.83
C SER A 32 -6.95 -0.10 -2.42
N VAL A 33 -6.10 -0.52 -3.36
CA VAL A 33 -5.18 -1.64 -3.13
C VAL A 33 -3.82 -1.37 -3.75
N GLY A 34 -2.75 -1.57 -2.96
CA GLY A 34 -1.37 -1.56 -3.41
C GLY A 34 -0.93 -2.93 -3.92
N ILE A 35 -0.44 -2.98 -5.15
CA ILE A 35 0.07 -4.20 -5.80
C ILE A 35 1.58 -4.12 -5.92
N MET A 36 2.30 -5.17 -5.48
CA MET A 36 3.75 -5.36 -5.62
C MET A 36 4.06 -6.11 -6.92
N PRO A 37 4.36 -5.44 -8.04
CA PRO A 37 4.41 -6.09 -9.36
C PRO A 37 5.54 -7.11 -9.51
N ASN A 38 6.64 -6.94 -8.76
CA ASN A 38 7.81 -7.81 -8.79
C ASN A 38 7.57 -9.16 -8.09
N MET A 39 6.55 -9.27 -7.25
CA MET A 39 6.33 -10.46 -6.44
C MET A 39 5.69 -11.60 -7.25
N PRO A 40 6.06 -12.87 -6.97
CA PRO A 40 5.56 -14.03 -7.73
C PRO A 40 4.04 -14.19 -7.69
N GLU A 41 3.41 -13.84 -6.57
CA GLU A 41 1.96 -13.98 -6.36
C GLU A 41 1.15 -12.78 -6.88
N ALA A 42 1.79 -11.73 -7.42
CA ALA A 42 1.12 -10.51 -7.88
C ALA A 42 0.03 -10.79 -8.94
N LYS A 43 0.35 -11.59 -9.96
CA LYS A 43 -0.60 -11.91 -11.04
C LYS A 43 -1.82 -12.68 -10.54
N ARG A 44 -1.63 -13.60 -9.58
CA ARG A 44 -2.71 -14.37 -8.97
C ARG A 44 -3.58 -13.48 -8.09
N GLY A 45 -2.94 -12.71 -7.21
CA GLY A 45 -3.60 -11.77 -6.32
C GLY A 45 -4.45 -10.76 -7.08
N THR A 46 -3.89 -10.15 -8.14
CA THR A 46 -4.62 -9.21 -9.00
C THR A 46 -5.90 -9.81 -9.57
N ARG A 47 -5.86 -11.02 -10.11
CA ARG A 47 -7.06 -11.71 -10.62
C ARG A 47 -8.11 -11.92 -9.53
N TRP A 48 -7.69 -12.26 -8.31
CA TRP A 48 -8.62 -12.47 -7.19
C TRP A 48 -9.29 -11.18 -6.74
N ILE A 49 -8.54 -10.08 -6.61
CA ILE A 49 -9.13 -8.81 -6.21
C ILE A 49 -10.04 -8.22 -7.29
N GLN A 50 -9.70 -8.36 -8.57
CA GLN A 50 -10.58 -7.97 -9.67
C GLN A 50 -11.89 -8.76 -9.64
N LYS A 51 -11.82 -10.09 -9.40
CA LYS A 51 -13.01 -10.93 -9.23
C LYS A 51 -13.81 -10.55 -7.97
N ALA A 52 -13.13 -10.28 -6.85
CA ALA A 52 -13.78 -9.86 -5.60
C ALA A 52 -14.55 -8.54 -5.77
N ALA A 53 -14.01 -7.62 -6.57
CA ALA A 53 -14.64 -6.32 -6.85
C ALA A 53 -15.73 -6.36 -7.92
N SER A 54 -15.82 -7.42 -8.74
CA SER A 54 -16.73 -7.47 -9.90
C SER A 54 -18.23 -7.36 -9.57
N ASN A 55 -18.60 -7.63 -8.31
CA ASN A 55 -19.96 -7.53 -7.81
C ASN A 55 -20.24 -6.23 -7.03
N SER A 56 -19.32 -5.26 -7.07
CA SER A 56 -19.42 -3.98 -6.38
C SER A 56 -19.65 -2.85 -7.38
N ASP A 57 -20.62 -1.99 -7.09
CA ASP A 57 -20.84 -0.74 -7.86
C ASP A 57 -19.76 0.32 -7.57
N ILE A 58 -18.91 0.09 -6.57
CA ILE A 58 -17.81 1.00 -6.22
C ILE A 58 -16.56 0.56 -6.95
N PRO A 59 -15.90 1.44 -7.73
CA PRO A 59 -14.67 1.10 -8.42
C PRO A 59 -13.56 0.74 -7.43
N LEU A 60 -12.72 -0.23 -7.81
CA LEU A 60 -11.51 -0.59 -7.09
C LEU A 60 -10.33 0.18 -7.67
N ALA A 61 -9.74 1.08 -6.88
CA ALA A 61 -8.51 1.77 -7.26
C ALA A 61 -7.29 0.86 -7.05
N LEU A 62 -6.44 0.73 -8.07
CA LEU A 62 -5.27 -0.15 -8.07
C LEU A 62 -3.99 0.67 -8.18
N GLY A 63 -3.17 0.65 -7.13
CA GLY A 63 -1.89 1.34 -7.07
C GLY A 63 -0.69 0.43 -7.29
N GLN A 64 0.40 1.02 -7.79
CA GLN A 64 1.70 0.37 -7.75
C GLN A 64 2.32 0.57 -6.37
N HIS A 65 2.41 -0.51 -5.61
CA HIS A 65 3.13 -0.59 -4.34
C HIS A 65 4.60 -0.89 -4.64
N THR A 66 5.36 0.16 -4.88
CA THR A 66 6.75 0.07 -5.35
C THR A 66 7.63 -0.58 -4.31
N ASN A 67 8.20 -1.72 -4.63
CA ASN A 67 8.99 -2.54 -3.73
C ASN A 67 10.42 -2.69 -4.23
N ILE A 68 11.40 -2.31 -3.39
CA ILE A 68 12.83 -2.51 -3.61
C ILE A 68 13.51 -3.21 -2.42
N CYS A 69 12.74 -3.93 -1.59
CA CYS A 69 13.27 -4.54 -0.37
C CYS A 69 12.85 -5.99 -0.12
N LEU A 70 12.17 -6.61 -1.11
CA LEU A 70 11.74 -8.00 -1.00
C LEU A 70 11.66 -8.69 -2.38
N GLY A 71 12.23 -9.90 -2.49
CA GLY A 71 12.22 -10.71 -3.70
C GLY A 71 13.15 -10.18 -4.79
N LYS A 72 12.91 -10.59 -6.02
CA LYS A 72 13.72 -10.22 -7.20
C LYS A 72 13.20 -8.96 -7.87
N PRO A 73 14.07 -8.19 -8.54
CA PRO A 73 13.67 -7.00 -9.30
C PRO A 73 12.87 -7.35 -10.56
N CYS A 74 12.17 -6.34 -11.09
CA CYS A 74 11.61 -6.36 -12.43
C CYS A 74 12.61 -5.92 -13.50
N ALA A 75 13.55 -5.06 -13.14
CA ALA A 75 14.63 -4.61 -14.02
C ALA A 75 15.73 -5.66 -14.18
N GLU A 76 16.61 -5.46 -15.15
CA GLU A 76 17.81 -6.26 -15.32
C GLU A 76 18.77 -5.99 -14.15
N PRO A 77 19.24 -7.02 -13.41
CA PRO A 77 20.05 -6.85 -12.19
C PRO A 77 21.31 -6.01 -12.39
N GLU A 78 21.92 -6.09 -13.56
CA GLU A 78 23.14 -5.37 -13.92
C GLU A 78 22.94 -3.84 -13.99
N LYS A 79 21.70 -3.38 -14.13
CA LYS A 79 21.35 -1.96 -14.21
C LYS A 79 21.04 -1.34 -12.84
N ILE A 80 20.87 -2.16 -11.80
CA ILE A 80 20.44 -1.72 -10.47
C ILE A 80 21.26 -2.40 -9.35
N PRO A 81 22.59 -2.51 -9.48
CA PRO A 81 23.42 -3.30 -8.56
C PRO A 81 23.39 -2.77 -7.11
N SER A 82 23.17 -1.46 -6.89
CA SER A 82 23.15 -0.87 -5.55
C SER A 82 21.92 -1.33 -4.73
N LEU A 83 20.84 -1.73 -5.38
CA LEU A 83 19.62 -2.18 -4.72
C LEU A 83 19.67 -3.67 -4.32
N LEU A 84 20.61 -4.43 -4.87
CA LEU A 84 20.62 -5.89 -4.78
C LEU A 84 21.64 -6.44 -3.78
N GLN A 85 21.35 -7.64 -3.31
CA GLN A 85 22.27 -8.53 -2.62
C GLN A 85 23.02 -9.41 -3.64
N LYS A 86 24.01 -10.18 -3.16
CA LYS A 86 24.83 -11.05 -4.01
C LYS A 86 24.05 -12.18 -4.69
N ASP A 87 22.89 -12.55 -4.14
CA ASP A 87 21.98 -13.57 -4.68
C ASP A 87 21.03 -13.04 -5.75
N GLY A 88 21.12 -11.74 -6.06
CA GLY A 88 20.27 -11.06 -7.04
C GLY A 88 18.87 -10.71 -6.53
N GLU A 89 18.60 -10.84 -5.24
CA GLU A 89 17.39 -10.31 -4.59
C GLU A 89 17.63 -8.91 -4.06
N PHE A 90 16.56 -8.16 -3.80
CA PHE A 90 16.65 -6.86 -3.16
C PHE A 90 17.27 -6.95 -1.76
N LYS A 91 17.97 -5.90 -1.35
CA LYS A 91 18.40 -5.72 0.03
C LYS A 91 17.18 -5.69 0.95
N LYS A 92 17.30 -6.27 2.15
CA LYS A 92 16.18 -6.36 3.09
C LYS A 92 15.79 -4.99 3.65
N SER A 93 14.51 -4.80 3.96
CA SER A 93 13.98 -3.55 4.52
C SER A 93 14.71 -3.05 5.78
N ILE A 94 15.28 -3.97 6.57
CA ILE A 94 16.08 -3.59 7.75
C ILE A 94 17.33 -2.81 7.35
N THR A 95 17.99 -3.13 6.23
CA THR A 95 19.18 -2.42 5.74
C THR A 95 18.85 -0.95 5.45
N TYR A 96 17.73 -0.68 4.82
CA TYR A 96 17.27 0.69 4.54
C TYR A 96 16.91 1.43 5.82
N ARG A 97 16.19 0.78 6.75
CA ARG A 97 15.80 1.40 8.03
C ARG A 97 17.00 1.74 8.91
N ASP A 98 18.03 0.88 8.92
CA ASP A 98 19.21 1.12 9.72
C ASP A 98 20.08 2.23 9.11
N ALA A 99 20.20 2.31 7.79
CA ALA A 99 20.85 3.44 7.10
C ALA A 99 20.11 4.76 7.39
N TYR A 100 18.79 4.78 7.25
CA TYR A 100 17.96 5.98 7.52
C TYR A 100 18.13 6.51 8.96
N LYS A 101 18.18 5.61 9.98
CA LYS A 101 18.44 6.00 11.38
C LYS A 101 19.82 6.65 11.57
N GLN A 102 20.77 6.34 10.70
CA GLN A 102 22.13 6.91 10.70
C GLN A 102 22.21 8.18 9.84
N GLY A 103 21.11 8.60 9.24
CA GLY A 103 21.07 9.73 8.32
C GLY A 103 21.64 9.42 6.93
N GLU A 104 21.72 8.13 6.58
CA GLU A 104 22.24 7.66 5.30
C GLU A 104 21.10 7.22 4.38
N ASP A 105 21.24 7.53 3.08
CA ASP A 105 20.41 7.02 2.01
C ASP A 105 21.33 6.50 0.89
N PHE A 106 21.46 5.20 0.77
CA PHE A 106 22.32 4.55 -0.20
C PHE A 106 21.63 4.22 -1.53
N VAL A 107 20.34 4.58 -1.66
CA VAL A 107 19.60 4.35 -2.91
C VAL A 107 20.20 5.24 -4.00
N VAL A 108 20.58 4.65 -5.12
CA VAL A 108 21.01 5.40 -6.30
C VAL A 108 19.80 5.78 -7.12
N TYR A 109 19.61 7.07 -7.35
CA TYR A 109 18.42 7.62 -7.99
C TYR A 109 18.10 6.99 -9.36
N ASP A 110 19.11 6.93 -10.25
CA ASP A 110 18.92 6.36 -11.60
C ASP A 110 18.54 4.88 -11.57
N GLU A 111 19.08 4.12 -10.61
CA GLU A 111 18.72 2.72 -10.41
C GLU A 111 17.29 2.57 -9.87
N ALA A 112 16.86 3.48 -8.99
CA ALA A 112 15.49 3.51 -8.51
C ALA A 112 14.50 3.80 -9.65
N ILE A 113 14.78 4.80 -10.49
CA ILE A 113 13.98 5.11 -11.70
C ILE A 113 13.85 3.87 -12.59
N ILE A 114 14.96 3.18 -12.89
CA ILE A 114 14.97 1.98 -13.74
C ILE A 114 14.05 0.90 -13.17
N GLU A 115 14.12 0.64 -11.86
CA GLU A 115 13.29 -0.39 -11.23
C GLU A 115 11.82 0.05 -11.16
N ILE A 116 11.51 1.29 -10.79
CA ILE A 116 10.13 1.81 -10.74
C ILE A 116 9.45 1.67 -12.10
N GLU A 117 10.15 2.04 -13.17
CA GLU A 117 9.68 1.90 -14.56
C GLU A 117 9.48 0.45 -14.97
N ALA A 118 10.38 -0.45 -14.54
CA ALA A 118 10.23 -1.88 -14.81
C ALA A 118 9.02 -2.46 -14.08
N GLN A 119 8.80 -2.07 -12.82
CA GLN A 119 7.60 -2.43 -12.06
C GLN A 119 6.34 -1.85 -12.69
N TYR A 120 6.35 -0.61 -13.19
CA TYR A 120 5.23 0.00 -13.91
C TYR A 120 4.86 -0.78 -15.18
N LYS A 121 5.85 -1.16 -15.99
CA LYS A 121 5.63 -2.03 -17.14
C LYS A 121 5.04 -3.37 -16.75
N ARG A 122 5.56 -3.97 -15.68
CA ARG A 122 5.06 -5.23 -15.14
C ARG A 122 3.65 -5.10 -14.57
N PHE A 123 3.34 -4.01 -13.87
CA PHE A 123 2.01 -3.70 -13.37
C PHE A 123 0.99 -3.71 -14.54
N LYS A 124 1.26 -2.99 -15.61
CA LYS A 124 0.37 -2.95 -16.78
C LYS A 124 0.15 -4.33 -17.41
N GLN A 125 1.17 -5.19 -17.44
CA GLN A 125 1.03 -6.56 -17.93
C GLN A 125 0.15 -7.43 -17.05
N ILE A 126 0.19 -7.21 -15.72
CA ILE A 126 -0.57 -8.00 -14.74
C ILE A 126 -2.02 -7.53 -14.66
N VAL A 127 -2.23 -6.21 -14.60
CA VAL A 127 -3.52 -5.57 -14.35
C VAL A 127 -4.31 -5.34 -15.64
N GLY A 128 -3.62 -5.06 -16.76
CA GLY A 128 -4.23 -4.71 -18.04
C GLY A 128 -4.47 -3.21 -18.24
N SER A 129 -4.15 -2.37 -17.24
CA SER A 129 -4.25 -0.91 -17.28
C SER A 129 -3.07 -0.27 -16.56
N LYS A 130 -2.95 1.07 -16.64
CA LYS A 130 -2.05 1.84 -15.80
C LYS A 130 -2.54 1.85 -14.34
N PRO A 131 -1.66 2.05 -13.34
CA PRO A 131 -2.09 2.25 -11.97
C PRO A 131 -2.84 3.56 -11.80
N ASP A 132 -3.71 3.62 -10.79
CA ASP A 132 -4.43 4.84 -10.41
C ASP A 132 -3.54 5.76 -9.56
N TYR A 133 -2.55 5.18 -8.86
CA TYR A 133 -1.59 5.89 -8.01
C TYR A 133 -0.31 5.08 -7.82
N PHE A 134 0.76 5.79 -7.39
CA PHE A 134 2.02 5.20 -6.91
C PHE A 134 2.19 5.40 -5.42
N GLU A 135 2.86 4.46 -4.76
CA GLU A 135 3.33 4.58 -3.39
C GLU A 135 4.48 3.60 -3.10
N ALA A 136 5.14 3.72 -1.95
CA ALA A 136 6.32 2.94 -1.59
C ALA A 136 6.03 1.86 -0.55
N HIS A 137 6.67 0.69 -0.69
CA HIS A 137 6.61 -0.41 0.27
C HIS A 137 7.71 -0.30 1.34
N ALA A 138 7.31 -0.30 2.60
CA ALA A 138 8.05 -0.67 3.84
C ALA A 138 9.36 0.05 4.18
N ILE A 139 9.93 0.90 3.33
CA ILE A 139 11.24 1.53 3.59
C ILE A 139 11.16 3.05 3.65
N ALA A 140 12.16 3.64 4.32
CA ALA A 140 12.40 5.07 4.33
C ALA A 140 13.63 5.38 3.46
N SER A 141 13.45 6.12 2.37
CA SER A 141 14.49 6.62 1.48
C SER A 141 13.95 7.84 0.75
N ASN A 142 14.56 8.98 1.00
CA ASN A 142 14.18 10.22 0.32
C ASN A 142 14.45 10.13 -1.19
N THR A 143 15.53 9.44 -1.56
CA THR A 143 15.88 9.20 -2.97
C THR A 143 14.83 8.37 -3.68
N LEU A 144 14.33 7.28 -3.03
CA LEU A 144 13.24 6.48 -3.60
C LEU A 144 11.95 7.29 -3.74
N PHE A 145 11.59 8.08 -2.73
CA PHE A 145 10.36 8.90 -2.78
C PHE A 145 10.44 9.94 -3.90
N HIS A 146 11.60 10.58 -4.09
CA HIS A 146 11.83 11.50 -5.20
C HIS A 146 11.72 10.80 -6.56
N ALA A 147 12.32 9.62 -6.69
CA ALA A 147 12.23 8.84 -7.92
C ALA A 147 10.78 8.41 -8.23
N ILE A 148 9.99 8.00 -7.22
CA ILE A 148 8.57 7.68 -7.38
C ILE A 148 7.80 8.93 -7.85
N HIS A 149 8.07 10.09 -7.24
CA HIS A 149 7.46 11.36 -7.63
C HIS A 149 7.69 11.63 -9.11
N ASP A 150 8.94 11.60 -9.56
CA ASP A 150 9.29 11.95 -10.94
C ASP A 150 8.68 10.98 -11.95
N VAL A 151 8.70 9.66 -11.67
CA VAL A 151 8.03 8.67 -12.52
C VAL A 151 6.51 8.88 -12.54
N ALA A 152 5.90 9.20 -11.39
CA ALA A 152 4.47 9.48 -11.34
C ALA A 152 4.11 10.71 -12.18
N GLN A 153 4.91 11.78 -12.12
CA GLN A 153 4.73 12.99 -12.93
C GLN A 153 4.89 12.68 -14.43
N GLU A 154 5.91 11.94 -14.83
CA GLU A 154 6.13 11.56 -16.23
C GLU A 154 4.93 10.80 -16.82
N HIS A 155 4.33 9.92 -16.05
CA HIS A 155 3.15 9.15 -16.47
C HIS A 155 1.81 9.83 -16.20
N ASN A 156 1.79 11.07 -15.69
CA ASN A 156 0.58 11.80 -15.27
C ASN A 156 -0.29 10.96 -14.32
N LEU A 157 0.33 10.45 -13.26
CA LEU A 157 -0.30 9.65 -12.24
C LEU A 157 -0.21 10.33 -10.88
N ARG A 158 -1.14 9.98 -9.98
CA ARG A 158 -1.06 10.39 -8.59
C ARG A 158 0.05 9.64 -7.88
N GLU A 159 0.64 10.30 -6.94
CA GLU A 159 1.53 9.72 -5.95
C GLU A 159 0.92 9.88 -4.56
N GLN A 160 1.11 8.88 -3.71
CA GLN A 160 0.85 9.00 -2.28
C GLN A 160 2.18 9.23 -1.57
N PRO A 161 2.50 10.48 -1.22
CA PRO A 161 3.69 10.77 -0.43
C PRO A 161 3.60 10.11 0.95
N ILE A 162 4.74 9.78 1.52
CA ILE A 162 4.84 9.30 2.90
C ILE A 162 5.52 10.40 3.71
N SER A 163 4.92 10.75 4.85
CA SER A 163 5.60 11.54 5.89
C SER A 163 5.82 10.69 7.12
N PHE A 164 7.00 10.82 7.72
CA PHE A 164 7.31 10.26 9.04
C PHE A 164 6.98 11.22 10.18
N ASN A 165 6.56 12.46 9.85
CA ASN A 165 6.02 13.41 10.81
C ASN A 165 4.48 13.29 10.80
N PRO A 166 3.85 12.79 11.88
CA PRO A 166 2.39 12.63 11.92
C PRO A 166 1.62 13.96 11.90
N GLU A 167 2.29 15.08 12.15
CA GLU A 167 1.70 16.43 12.08
C GLU A 167 1.85 17.07 10.70
N GLU A 168 2.62 16.48 9.81
CA GLU A 168 2.82 17.00 8.46
C GLU A 168 1.61 16.74 7.60
N GLN A 169 1.04 17.81 7.07
CA GLN A 169 -0.01 17.73 6.06
C GLN A 169 0.60 17.35 4.72
N ILE A 170 0.31 16.14 4.26
CA ILE A 170 0.69 15.68 2.93
C ILE A 170 -0.43 15.93 1.92
N THR A 171 -0.08 15.96 0.65
CA THR A 171 -1.03 16.19 -0.45
C THR A 171 -0.98 15.04 -1.42
N CYS A 172 -2.12 14.42 -1.70
CA CYS A 172 -2.26 13.43 -2.77
C CYS A 172 -2.92 14.09 -3.98
N GLY A 173 -2.18 14.24 -5.06
CA GLY A 173 -2.59 15.11 -6.16
C GLY A 173 -2.75 16.56 -5.70
N LYS A 174 -4.00 17.07 -5.67
CA LYS A 174 -4.32 18.42 -5.15
C LYS A 174 -5.05 18.39 -3.81
N THR A 175 -5.31 17.23 -3.28
CA THR A 175 -6.11 17.05 -2.07
C THR A 175 -5.21 16.92 -0.85
N PRO A 176 -5.29 17.81 0.15
CA PRO A 176 -4.65 17.61 1.43
C PRO A 176 -5.22 16.37 2.12
N VAL A 177 -4.34 15.50 2.62
CA VAL A 177 -4.74 14.24 3.25
C VAL A 177 -3.96 14.02 4.56
N ARG A 178 -4.60 13.33 5.51
CA ARG A 178 -3.92 12.77 6.67
C ARG A 178 -3.79 11.27 6.50
N LEU A 179 -2.56 10.77 6.55
CA LEU A 179 -2.24 9.36 6.42
C LEU A 179 -2.17 8.70 7.81
N ILE A 180 -2.85 7.57 7.96
CA ILE A 180 -2.89 6.81 9.21
C ILE A 180 -2.51 5.36 8.94
N MET A 181 -1.51 4.86 9.68
CA MET A 181 -1.05 3.48 9.63
C MET A 181 -0.63 3.02 11.03
N HIS A 182 -1.30 2.03 11.59
CA HIS A 182 -1.09 1.52 12.94
C HIS A 182 -0.82 0.01 13.01
N SER A 183 -0.68 -0.65 11.85
CA SER A 183 -0.55 -2.12 11.75
C SER A 183 0.61 -2.69 12.59
N MET A 184 1.64 -1.88 12.87
CA MET A 184 2.83 -2.28 13.62
C MET A 184 2.74 -2.00 15.12
N ASP A 185 1.66 -1.37 15.60
CA ASP A 185 1.54 -0.96 17.00
C ASP A 185 1.36 -2.16 17.94
N GLN A 186 1.90 -2.02 19.15
CA GLN A 186 1.60 -2.93 20.24
C GLN A 186 0.14 -2.74 20.68
N ASN A 187 -0.54 -3.82 21.07
CA ASN A 187 -1.95 -3.80 21.48
C ASN A 187 -2.91 -3.25 20.40
N TYR A 188 -2.57 -3.46 19.13
CA TYR A 188 -3.33 -3.00 17.98
C TYR A 188 -4.77 -3.53 17.96
N ASN A 189 -5.72 -2.61 17.85
CA ASN A 189 -7.14 -2.90 17.65
C ASN A 189 -7.68 -2.08 16.46
N PRO A 190 -7.76 -2.67 15.26
CA PRO A 190 -8.14 -1.95 14.05
C PRO A 190 -9.57 -1.36 14.10
N ILE A 191 -10.54 -2.04 14.73
CA ILE A 191 -11.91 -1.53 14.87
C ILE A 191 -11.89 -0.22 15.67
N LYS A 192 -11.22 -0.23 16.83
CA LYS A 192 -11.11 0.95 17.69
C LYS A 192 -10.44 2.11 16.95
N ILE A 193 -9.33 1.86 16.25
CA ILE A 193 -8.61 2.90 15.52
C ILE A 193 -9.46 3.49 14.40
N ILE A 194 -10.20 2.68 13.64
CA ILE A 194 -11.12 3.18 12.62
C ILE A 194 -12.19 4.08 13.25
N GLN A 195 -12.81 3.63 14.34
CA GLN A 195 -13.86 4.39 15.03
C GLN A 195 -13.32 5.70 15.61
N GLU A 196 -12.21 5.68 16.33
CA GLU A 196 -11.57 6.88 16.89
C GLU A 196 -11.15 7.86 15.81
N THR A 197 -10.58 7.37 14.71
CA THR A 197 -10.24 8.20 13.56
C THR A 197 -11.46 8.94 13.04
N ILE A 198 -12.55 8.24 12.76
CA ILE A 198 -13.78 8.83 12.21
C ILE A 198 -14.43 9.83 13.17
N ILE A 199 -14.43 9.52 14.48
CA ILE A 199 -14.99 10.41 15.51
C ILE A 199 -14.23 11.74 15.58
N HIS A 200 -12.89 11.69 15.42
CA HIS A 200 -12.03 12.87 15.55
C HIS A 200 -11.73 13.57 14.21
N MET A 201 -12.29 13.11 13.10
CA MET A 201 -12.17 13.80 11.80
C MET A 201 -12.81 15.18 11.86
N SER A 202 -12.08 16.18 11.41
CA SER A 202 -12.58 17.54 11.21
C SER A 202 -13.51 17.63 9.99
N ASP A 203 -14.32 18.69 9.93
CA ASP A 203 -15.12 18.95 8.74
C ASP A 203 -14.24 19.18 7.51
N ASN A 204 -14.63 18.58 6.38
CA ASN A 204 -13.91 18.62 5.10
C ASN A 204 -12.51 17.96 5.12
N GLU A 205 -12.21 17.18 6.14
CA GLU A 205 -10.96 16.43 6.21
C GLU A 205 -11.03 15.19 5.32
N THR A 206 -9.91 14.90 4.66
CA THR A 206 -9.67 13.65 3.93
C THR A 206 -8.63 12.81 4.68
N VAL A 207 -9.03 11.62 5.09
CA VAL A 207 -8.16 10.66 5.79
C VAL A 207 -7.96 9.42 4.95
N ILE A 208 -6.71 9.01 4.81
CA ILE A 208 -6.31 7.72 4.21
C ILE A 208 -5.84 6.80 5.32
N MET A 209 -6.56 5.71 5.52
CA MET A 209 -6.16 4.65 6.44
C MET A 209 -5.54 3.49 5.67
N VAL A 210 -4.29 3.16 6.01
CA VAL A 210 -3.52 2.09 5.38
C VAL A 210 -3.55 0.86 6.25
N PHE A 211 -3.94 -0.27 5.65
CA PHE A 211 -4.01 -1.58 6.26
C PHE A 211 -3.18 -2.59 5.45
N HIS A 212 -2.82 -3.69 6.09
CA HIS A 212 -2.09 -4.81 5.48
C HIS A 212 -2.83 -6.13 5.76
N PRO A 213 -4.13 -6.22 5.44
CA PRO A 213 -4.92 -7.39 5.79
C PRO A 213 -4.38 -8.64 5.09
N GLY A 214 -4.31 -9.73 5.81
CA GLY A 214 -3.79 -10.99 5.25
C GLY A 214 -3.99 -12.15 6.20
N TYR A 215 -4.04 -13.35 5.65
CA TYR A 215 -3.86 -14.57 6.42
C TYR A 215 -2.37 -14.91 6.53
N LEU A 216 -2.03 -15.90 7.33
CA LEU A 216 -0.66 -16.30 7.58
C LEU A 216 -0.32 -17.59 6.83
N ASP A 217 0.83 -17.56 6.18
CA ASP A 217 1.50 -18.73 5.63
C ASP A 217 2.99 -18.73 6.01
N ASN A 218 3.72 -19.76 5.62
CA ASN A 218 5.13 -19.87 5.93
C ASN A 218 5.95 -18.69 5.37
N PHE A 219 5.56 -18.16 4.21
CA PHE A 219 6.27 -17.01 3.62
C PHE A 219 6.11 -15.75 4.51
N VAL A 220 4.90 -15.44 4.95
CA VAL A 220 4.65 -14.32 5.88
C VAL A 220 5.45 -14.50 7.17
N LEU A 221 5.39 -15.70 7.77
CA LEU A 221 6.05 -15.96 9.05
C LEU A 221 7.58 -15.86 9.00
N THR A 222 8.18 -16.06 7.83
CA THR A 222 9.64 -16.06 7.64
C THR A 222 10.19 -14.75 7.05
N HIS A 223 9.34 -13.93 6.40
CA HIS A 223 9.80 -12.72 5.70
C HIS A 223 9.19 -11.41 6.22
N SER A 224 8.16 -11.47 7.07
CA SER A 224 7.47 -10.29 7.59
C SER A 224 7.57 -10.20 9.10
N SER A 225 7.83 -9.00 9.62
CA SER A 225 7.62 -8.68 11.03
C SER A 225 6.14 -8.42 11.37
N LEU A 226 5.34 -8.06 10.36
CA LEU A 226 3.90 -7.88 10.49
C LEU A 226 3.19 -9.23 10.24
N THR A 227 2.67 -9.85 11.29
CA THR A 227 2.06 -11.18 11.24
C THR A 227 0.63 -11.18 11.77
N PHE A 228 0.41 -11.43 13.07
CA PHE A 228 -0.94 -11.55 13.66
C PHE A 228 -1.86 -10.34 13.42
N ASN A 229 -1.32 -9.13 13.37
CA ASN A 229 -2.13 -7.94 13.13
C ASN A 229 -2.78 -7.94 11.75
N ARG A 230 -2.19 -8.63 10.76
CA ARG A 230 -2.81 -8.83 9.43
C ARG A 230 -4.17 -9.53 9.54
N THR A 231 -4.28 -10.56 10.38
CA THR A 231 -5.53 -11.31 10.56
C THR A 231 -6.59 -10.48 11.28
N LYS A 232 -6.18 -9.67 12.27
CA LYS A 232 -7.09 -8.73 12.94
C LYS A 232 -7.66 -7.69 11.97
N GLU A 233 -6.84 -7.26 11.01
CA GLU A 233 -7.29 -6.32 9.97
C GLU A 233 -8.29 -6.94 9.02
N VAL A 234 -8.10 -8.21 8.61
CA VAL A 234 -9.11 -8.92 7.82
C VAL A 234 -10.43 -8.93 8.58
N ASP A 235 -10.42 -9.39 9.85
CA ASP A 235 -11.63 -9.51 10.65
C ASP A 235 -12.32 -8.15 10.85
N ALA A 236 -11.56 -7.09 11.11
CA ALA A 236 -12.11 -5.75 11.28
C ALA A 236 -12.72 -5.19 9.99
N LEU A 237 -12.02 -5.35 8.87
CA LEU A 237 -12.44 -4.78 7.58
C LEU A 237 -13.69 -5.47 7.00
N ILE A 238 -13.97 -6.72 7.39
CA ILE A 238 -15.18 -7.45 7.00
C ILE A 238 -16.29 -7.43 8.06
N ASP A 239 -16.07 -6.84 9.24
CA ASP A 239 -17.04 -6.83 10.34
C ASP A 239 -18.33 -6.09 9.92
N PRO A 240 -19.49 -6.79 9.90
CA PRO A 240 -20.75 -6.19 9.49
C PRO A 240 -21.22 -5.08 10.44
N LYS A 241 -20.87 -5.16 11.73
CA LYS A 241 -21.25 -4.14 12.73
C LYS A 241 -20.44 -2.86 12.50
N LEU A 242 -19.15 -2.99 12.19
CA LEU A 242 -18.32 -1.84 11.85
C LEU A 242 -18.81 -1.17 10.57
N LYS A 243 -19.13 -1.95 9.53
CA LYS A 243 -19.72 -1.42 8.27
C LYS A 243 -21.03 -0.67 8.51
N GLU A 244 -21.92 -1.25 9.28
CA GLU A 244 -23.19 -0.62 9.65
C GLU A 244 -22.97 0.68 10.42
N TRP A 245 -22.02 0.66 11.37
CA TRP A 245 -21.66 1.83 12.18
C TRP A 245 -21.09 2.96 11.30
N ILE A 246 -20.16 2.64 10.37
CA ILE A 246 -19.59 3.61 9.43
C ILE A 246 -20.70 4.23 8.55
N ASN A 247 -21.60 3.41 8.01
CA ASN A 247 -22.68 3.88 7.16
C ASN A 247 -23.68 4.83 7.88
N LYS A 248 -23.73 4.77 9.21
CA LYS A 248 -24.55 5.67 10.04
C LYS A 248 -23.84 6.97 10.41
N GLN A 249 -22.56 7.13 10.07
CA GLN A 249 -21.83 8.35 10.43
C GLN A 249 -22.29 9.54 9.58
N PRO A 250 -22.71 10.66 10.22
CA PRO A 250 -23.18 11.83 9.49
C PRO A 250 -22.03 12.48 8.72
N ASN A 251 -22.31 12.95 7.50
CA ASN A 251 -21.36 13.69 6.67
C ASN A 251 -20.03 12.95 6.39
N LEU A 252 -20.05 11.62 6.38
CA LEU A 252 -18.92 10.77 6.02
C LEU A 252 -19.14 10.13 4.64
N LYS A 253 -18.17 10.26 3.75
CA LYS A 253 -18.14 9.58 2.45
C LYS A 253 -16.92 8.63 2.43
N LEU A 254 -17.15 7.35 2.11
CA LEU A 254 -16.07 6.46 1.71
C LEU A 254 -15.65 6.78 0.28
N ILE A 255 -14.35 6.95 0.06
CA ILE A 255 -13.76 7.30 -1.24
C ILE A 255 -12.66 6.32 -1.64
N THR A 256 -12.21 6.44 -2.88
CA THR A 256 -11.05 5.74 -3.44
C THR A 256 -10.01 6.74 -3.93
N TYR A 257 -8.84 6.28 -4.37
CA TYR A 257 -7.86 7.15 -5.03
C TYR A 257 -8.39 7.77 -6.34
N CYS A 258 -9.41 7.18 -6.97
CA CYS A 258 -10.02 7.77 -8.16
C CYS A 258 -10.82 9.05 -7.86
N ASP A 259 -11.20 9.27 -6.60
CA ASP A 259 -11.95 10.45 -6.14
C ASP A 259 -11.05 11.64 -5.72
N LEU A 260 -9.70 11.44 -5.58
CA LEU A 260 -8.72 12.45 -5.13
C LEU A 260 -8.15 13.34 -6.23
#